data_6f7542b93c68d3421ecea6d09ba08477
#
_entry.id   6f7542b93c68d3421ecea6d09ba08477
#
_cell.length_a   1.000
_cell.length_b   1.000
_cell.length_c   1.000
_cell.angle_alpha   90.00
_cell.angle_beta   90.00
_cell.angle_gamma   90.00
#
_symmetry.space_group_name_H-M   'P 1'
#
loop_
_entity.id
_entity.type
_entity.pdbx_description
1 polymer ?
#
loop_
_entity_poly.entity_id
_entity_poly.type
_entity_poly.pdbx_seq_one_letter_code
_entity_poly.pdbx_strand_id
1 'polypeptide(L)'
;EKLNTNTRYLDETIVNYAKELTDKMPAGFDVCFFTNSGSEANDLALRIARHFTQSKETIVLDAAYHGNLSSLIEISPYKHNGKGGSGAPDFVHTVPMPDPFRGKYRGKDSGTAYANEVQIILDKIQESGKQVSVFIAESLMGCGGQLVPPQGFLKESFQKVRKAGGLCIADEVQIGFGRMGDHFWGFETQGIIPDIVTMGKPMGNGHPLSAVVTSKAIAEEFNNGMEYFNSFGGNPVSCAVGH
;
A
#
# COMPACT_ATOMS: atom_id res chain seq x y z
N GLU A 1 -8.88 32.80 16.59
CA GLU A 1 -7.94 31.69 16.77
C GLU A 1 -7.99 30.73 15.61
N LYS A 2 -6.81 30.32 15.14
CA LYS A 2 -6.67 29.45 13.93
C LYS A 2 -6.67 27.94 14.24
N LEU A 3 -7.02 27.52 15.45
CA LEU A 3 -7.04 26.11 15.82
C LEU A 3 -8.34 25.47 15.34
N ASN A 4 -8.21 24.58 14.35
CA ASN A 4 -9.30 23.79 13.82
C ASN A 4 -8.81 22.35 13.60
N THR A 5 -9.57 21.38 14.09
CA THR A 5 -9.25 19.94 13.98
C THR A 5 -10.19 19.20 13.03
N ASN A 6 -10.81 19.91 12.09
CA ASN A 6 -11.79 19.37 11.16
C ASN A 6 -11.50 19.87 9.74
N THR A 7 -11.58 19.02 8.75
CA THR A 7 -11.32 19.32 7.33
C THR A 7 -12.47 20.03 6.61
N ARG A 8 -13.59 20.28 7.29
CA ARG A 8 -14.76 20.95 6.69
C ARG A 8 -14.47 22.39 6.28
N TYR A 9 -13.51 23.04 6.92
CA TYR A 9 -13.14 24.43 6.66
C TYR A 9 -11.88 24.50 5.81
N LEU A 10 -11.84 25.45 4.88
CA LEU A 10 -10.68 25.67 4.02
C LEU A 10 -9.49 26.16 4.84
N ASP A 11 -8.36 25.50 4.65
CA ASP A 11 -7.08 25.86 5.29
C ASP A 11 -5.94 25.55 4.32
N GLU A 12 -4.99 26.45 4.20
CA GLU A 12 -3.87 26.30 3.27
C GLU A 12 -2.85 25.23 3.70
N THR A 13 -2.82 24.86 4.99
CA THR A 13 -1.87 23.89 5.54
C THR A 13 -2.01 22.53 4.88
N ILE A 14 -3.24 22.09 4.61
CA ILE A 14 -3.48 20.81 3.91
C ILE A 14 -2.94 20.83 2.48
N VAL A 15 -3.11 21.95 1.78
CA VAL A 15 -2.65 22.10 0.39
C VAL A 15 -1.13 22.11 0.34
N ASN A 16 -0.49 22.87 1.25
CA ASN A 16 0.96 22.97 1.35
C ASN A 16 1.57 21.60 1.67
N TYR A 17 1.02 20.90 2.66
CA TYR A 17 1.52 19.58 3.04
C TYR A 17 1.29 18.52 1.95
N ALA A 18 0.12 18.52 1.28
CA ALA A 18 -0.12 17.65 0.13
C ALA A 18 0.93 17.88 -0.97
N LYS A 19 1.24 19.15 -1.26
CA LYS A 19 2.28 19.50 -2.24
C LYS A 19 3.66 18.96 -1.81
N GLU A 20 4.06 19.14 -0.57
CA GLU A 20 5.33 18.61 -0.08
C GLU A 20 5.44 17.10 -0.18
N LEU A 21 4.35 16.37 0.13
CA LEU A 21 4.31 14.92 -0.02
C LEU A 21 4.44 14.50 -1.48
N THR A 22 3.68 15.15 -2.37
CA THR A 22 3.74 14.83 -3.81
C THR A 22 5.07 15.23 -4.44
N ASP A 23 5.71 16.30 -3.99
CA ASP A 23 7.07 16.71 -4.41
C ASP A 23 8.15 15.66 -4.02
N LYS A 24 7.88 14.79 -3.03
CA LYS A 24 8.77 13.67 -2.64
C LYS A 24 8.45 12.36 -3.38
N MET A 25 7.39 12.34 -4.17
CA MET A 25 6.99 11.16 -4.95
C MET A 25 7.66 11.15 -6.33
N PRO A 26 7.71 10.00 -6.99
CA PRO A 26 8.01 9.93 -8.41
C PRO A 26 7.03 10.76 -9.24
N ALA A 27 7.47 11.23 -10.41
CA ALA A 27 6.61 11.98 -11.34
C ALA A 27 5.30 11.23 -11.64
N GLY A 28 4.19 11.95 -11.66
CA GLY A 28 2.85 11.41 -11.91
C GLY A 28 2.05 11.05 -10.66
N PHE A 29 2.61 11.26 -9.48
CA PHE A 29 1.87 11.13 -8.21
C PHE A 29 1.38 12.50 -7.75
N ASP A 30 0.19 12.89 -8.22
CA ASP A 30 -0.30 14.26 -8.11
C ASP A 30 -1.46 14.43 -7.12
N VAL A 31 -2.01 13.32 -6.60
CA VAL A 31 -3.20 13.35 -5.72
C VAL A 31 -2.91 12.69 -4.39
N CYS A 32 -3.20 13.43 -3.32
CA CYS A 32 -3.03 13.00 -1.93
C CYS A 32 -4.39 12.97 -1.22
N PHE A 33 -4.72 11.85 -0.59
CA PHE A 33 -5.86 11.69 0.31
C PHE A 33 -5.34 11.51 1.72
N PHE A 34 -5.72 12.39 2.64
CA PHE A 34 -5.33 12.28 4.05
C PHE A 34 -6.29 11.40 4.84
N THR A 35 -5.72 10.61 5.74
CA THR A 35 -6.39 9.75 6.70
C THR A 35 -5.72 9.89 8.08
N ASN A 36 -6.12 9.08 9.08
CA ASN A 36 -5.62 9.24 10.45
C ASN A 36 -4.77 8.05 10.91
N SER A 37 -4.79 6.96 10.16
CA SER A 37 -4.03 5.74 10.48
C SER A 37 -3.63 4.99 9.22
N GLY A 38 -2.55 4.22 9.29
CA GLY A 38 -2.15 3.33 8.20
C GLY A 38 -3.24 2.33 7.81
N SER A 39 -4.09 1.94 8.76
CA SER A 39 -5.25 1.10 8.49
C SER A 39 -6.28 1.80 7.60
N GLU A 40 -6.62 3.07 7.90
CA GLU A 40 -7.50 3.85 7.03
C GLU A 40 -6.88 4.07 5.65
N ALA A 41 -5.56 4.35 5.59
CA ALA A 41 -4.86 4.55 4.33
C ALA A 41 -4.90 3.29 3.45
N ASN A 42 -4.59 2.12 4.01
CA ASN A 42 -4.63 0.87 3.27
C ASN A 42 -6.05 0.46 2.86
N ASP A 43 -7.07 0.69 3.70
CA ASP A 43 -8.47 0.46 3.33
C ASP A 43 -8.90 1.35 2.15
N LEU A 44 -8.56 2.64 2.21
CA LEU A 44 -8.83 3.56 1.11
C LEU A 44 -8.11 3.15 -0.17
N ALA A 45 -6.83 2.76 -0.08
CA ALA A 45 -6.06 2.30 -1.24
C ALA A 45 -6.68 1.05 -1.88
N LEU A 46 -7.17 0.10 -1.08
CA LEU A 46 -7.92 -1.06 -1.58
C LEU A 46 -9.22 -0.65 -2.26
N ARG A 47 -9.97 0.29 -1.68
CA ARG A 47 -11.21 0.80 -2.28
C ARG A 47 -10.94 1.44 -3.64
N ILE A 48 -9.89 2.27 -3.75
CA ILE A 48 -9.46 2.90 -4.99
C ILE A 48 -9.09 1.82 -6.03
N ALA A 49 -8.25 0.86 -5.66
CA ALA A 49 -7.82 -0.21 -6.56
C ALA A 49 -8.98 -1.08 -7.03
N ARG A 50 -9.87 -1.49 -6.12
CA ARG A 50 -11.06 -2.30 -6.45
C ARG A 50 -12.04 -1.56 -7.35
N HIS A 51 -12.19 -0.25 -7.15
CA HIS A 51 -13.02 0.57 -8.02
C HIS A 51 -12.39 0.69 -9.43
N PHE A 52 -11.11 0.98 -9.51
CA PHE A 52 -10.39 1.11 -10.78
C PHE A 52 -10.43 -0.19 -11.60
N THR A 53 -10.19 -1.33 -10.95
CA THR A 53 -10.09 -2.63 -11.63
C THR A 53 -11.41 -3.37 -11.76
N GLN A 54 -12.47 -2.89 -11.11
CA GLN A 54 -13.78 -3.56 -11.02
C GLN A 54 -13.68 -5.01 -10.50
N SER A 55 -12.68 -5.28 -9.64
CA SER A 55 -12.40 -6.60 -9.06
C SER A 55 -12.07 -6.50 -7.58
N LYS A 56 -12.09 -7.66 -6.89
CA LYS A 56 -11.70 -7.80 -5.48
C LYS A 56 -10.46 -8.70 -5.29
N GLU A 57 -10.04 -9.44 -6.33
CA GLU A 57 -8.97 -10.42 -6.23
C GLU A 57 -7.67 -9.74 -5.81
N THR A 58 -7.23 -10.03 -4.59
CA THR A 58 -6.13 -9.34 -3.90
C THR A 58 -4.97 -10.31 -3.68
N ILE A 59 -3.77 -9.96 -4.13
CA ILE A 59 -2.55 -10.73 -3.87
C ILE A 59 -1.81 -10.08 -2.70
N VAL A 60 -1.35 -10.92 -1.77
CA VAL A 60 -0.60 -10.51 -0.56
C VAL A 60 0.59 -11.44 -0.32
N LEU A 61 1.57 -10.98 0.43
CA LEU A 61 2.70 -11.80 0.86
C LEU A 61 2.35 -12.57 2.14
N ASP A 62 2.81 -13.81 2.26
CA ASP A 62 2.71 -14.55 3.51
C ASP A 62 3.39 -13.77 4.66
N ALA A 63 2.80 -13.83 5.85
CA ALA A 63 3.17 -13.04 7.02
C ALA A 63 3.03 -11.50 6.89
N ALA A 64 2.47 -10.97 5.81
CA ALA A 64 2.22 -9.53 5.67
C ALA A 64 1.17 -9.04 6.67
N TYR A 65 1.31 -7.76 7.05
CA TYR A 65 0.36 -7.06 7.91
C TYR A 65 0.06 -5.66 7.38
N HIS A 66 -1.19 -5.41 7.03
CA HIS A 66 -1.61 -4.16 6.40
C HIS A 66 -2.56 -3.31 7.26
N GLY A 67 -2.93 -3.77 8.45
CA GLY A 67 -3.75 -2.98 9.37
C GLY A 67 -4.75 -3.78 10.20
N ASN A 68 -5.58 -3.06 10.95
CA ASN A 68 -6.49 -3.62 11.96
C ASN A 68 -7.98 -3.38 11.69
N LEU A 69 -8.35 -2.83 10.52
CA LEU A 69 -9.74 -2.82 10.08
C LEU A 69 -10.13 -4.22 9.59
N SER A 70 -11.42 -4.55 9.61
CA SER A 70 -11.90 -5.89 9.17
C SER A 70 -11.43 -6.23 7.77
N SER A 71 -11.53 -5.27 6.83
CA SER A 71 -11.04 -5.41 5.45
C SER A 71 -9.53 -5.70 5.35
N LEU A 72 -8.75 -5.23 6.32
CA LEU A 72 -7.30 -5.42 6.33
C LEU A 72 -6.87 -6.67 7.10
N ILE A 73 -7.63 -7.09 8.10
CA ILE A 73 -7.45 -8.40 8.74
C ILE A 73 -7.62 -9.51 7.70
N GLU A 74 -8.62 -9.37 6.81
CA GLU A 74 -8.87 -10.30 5.72
C GLU A 74 -7.67 -10.47 4.77
N ILE A 75 -6.91 -9.40 4.52
CA ILE A 75 -5.76 -9.39 3.61
C ILE A 75 -4.40 -9.44 4.31
N SER A 76 -4.39 -9.67 5.62
CA SER A 76 -3.15 -9.76 6.42
C SER A 76 -2.92 -11.19 6.90
N PRO A 77 -2.11 -12.02 6.20
CA PRO A 77 -1.79 -13.38 6.62
C PRO A 77 -1.24 -13.47 8.05
N TYR A 78 -0.49 -12.46 8.48
CA TYR A 78 -0.06 -12.34 9.87
C TYR A 78 -1.23 -12.41 10.88
N LYS A 79 -2.42 -11.92 10.49
CA LYS A 79 -3.63 -11.92 11.32
C LYS A 79 -4.50 -13.14 11.07
N HIS A 80 -4.96 -13.33 9.83
CA HIS A 80 -5.97 -14.35 9.53
C HIS A 80 -5.44 -15.79 9.64
N ASN A 81 -4.13 -16.02 9.50
CA ASN A 81 -3.47 -17.30 9.74
C ASN A 81 -2.96 -17.45 11.20
N GLY A 82 -2.98 -16.35 11.98
CA GLY A 82 -2.57 -16.36 13.38
C GLY A 82 -3.61 -16.98 14.32
N LYS A 83 -3.27 -17.10 15.61
CA LYS A 83 -4.18 -17.60 16.63
C LYS A 83 -5.44 -16.72 16.72
N GLY A 84 -6.61 -17.33 16.52
CA GLY A 84 -7.91 -16.65 16.52
C GLY A 84 -8.29 -16.07 15.15
N GLY A 85 -7.48 -16.25 14.12
CA GLY A 85 -7.81 -15.87 12.75
C GLY A 85 -8.78 -16.86 12.09
N SER A 86 -9.53 -16.38 11.10
CA SER A 86 -10.56 -17.14 10.39
C SER A 86 -10.08 -17.69 9.03
N GLY A 87 -8.79 -17.55 8.72
CA GLY A 87 -8.26 -17.84 7.39
C GLY A 87 -8.51 -16.71 6.38
N ALA A 88 -7.99 -16.88 5.18
CA ALA A 88 -8.17 -15.93 4.08
C ALA A 88 -9.54 -16.10 3.42
N PRO A 89 -10.23 -15.01 3.05
CA PRO A 89 -11.38 -15.08 2.14
C PRO A 89 -10.97 -15.57 0.73
N ASP A 90 -11.93 -16.08 -0.03
CA ASP A 90 -11.69 -16.65 -1.38
C ASP A 90 -11.07 -15.68 -2.39
N PHE A 91 -11.21 -14.38 -2.19
CA PHE A 91 -10.62 -13.35 -3.05
C PHE A 91 -9.21 -12.91 -2.63
N VAL A 92 -8.63 -13.53 -1.60
CA VAL A 92 -7.29 -13.21 -1.09
C VAL A 92 -6.34 -14.35 -1.43
N HIS A 93 -5.31 -14.03 -2.18
CA HIS A 93 -4.33 -14.97 -2.68
C HIS A 93 -2.97 -14.68 -2.03
N THR A 94 -2.46 -15.65 -1.29
CA THR A 94 -1.18 -15.51 -0.60
C THR A 94 -0.06 -16.11 -1.42
N VAL A 95 1.01 -15.35 -1.64
CA VAL A 95 2.27 -15.83 -2.22
C VAL A 95 3.31 -16.03 -1.12
N PRO A 96 4.26 -16.96 -1.29
CA PRO A 96 5.30 -17.19 -0.29
C PRO A 96 6.07 -15.92 0.06
N MET A 97 6.38 -15.75 1.35
CA MET A 97 7.25 -14.69 1.83
C MET A 97 8.61 -14.73 1.12
N PRO A 98 9.07 -13.63 0.51
CA PRO A 98 10.27 -13.60 -0.33
C PRO A 98 11.55 -13.53 0.53
N ASP A 99 11.79 -14.56 1.34
CA ASP A 99 12.96 -14.69 2.21
C ASP A 99 14.12 -15.38 1.48
N PRO A 100 15.21 -14.65 1.10
CA PRO A 100 16.34 -15.26 0.39
C PRO A 100 17.23 -16.12 1.29
N PHE A 101 17.00 -16.12 2.60
CA PHE A 101 17.82 -16.87 3.56
C PHE A 101 17.14 -18.15 4.06
N ARG A 102 15.86 -18.08 4.48
CA ARG A 102 15.12 -19.20 5.08
C ARG A 102 13.93 -19.67 4.25
N GLY A 103 13.54 -18.87 3.26
CA GLY A 103 12.33 -19.12 2.48
C GLY A 103 12.44 -20.25 1.45
N LYS A 104 11.43 -20.34 0.62
CA LYS A 104 11.27 -21.36 -0.43
C LYS A 104 12.42 -21.31 -1.45
N TYR A 105 12.85 -20.12 -1.84
CA TYR A 105 13.97 -19.90 -2.75
C TYR A 105 15.06 -19.10 -2.04
N ARG A 106 16.32 -19.50 -2.22
CA ARG A 106 17.44 -18.96 -1.46
C ARG A 106 18.49 -18.35 -2.38
N GLY A 107 19.28 -17.43 -1.81
CA GLY A 107 20.36 -16.74 -2.51
C GLY A 107 19.92 -15.51 -3.26
N LYS A 108 20.89 -14.82 -3.86
CA LYS A 108 20.72 -13.50 -4.49
C LYS A 108 19.77 -13.51 -5.71
N ASP A 109 19.68 -14.62 -6.40
CA ASP A 109 18.88 -14.76 -7.62
C ASP A 109 17.45 -15.25 -7.34
N SER A 110 17.05 -15.32 -6.07
CA SER A 110 15.72 -15.79 -5.66
C SER A 110 14.58 -14.84 -6.02
N GLY A 111 14.87 -13.59 -6.38
CA GLY A 111 13.86 -12.58 -6.72
C GLY A 111 12.93 -12.99 -7.84
N THR A 112 13.49 -13.41 -8.97
CA THR A 112 12.70 -13.91 -10.12
C THR A 112 11.90 -15.16 -9.77
N ALA A 113 12.46 -16.08 -8.97
CA ALA A 113 11.76 -17.27 -8.55
C ALA A 113 10.52 -16.94 -7.68
N TYR A 114 10.63 -16.00 -6.75
CA TYR A 114 9.50 -15.50 -5.99
C TYR A 114 8.49 -14.71 -6.85
N ALA A 115 8.96 -13.93 -7.83
CA ALA A 115 8.07 -13.24 -8.76
C ALA A 115 7.26 -14.23 -9.65
N ASN A 116 7.79 -15.41 -9.90
CA ASN A 116 7.06 -16.46 -10.60
C ASN A 116 5.94 -17.09 -9.75
N GLU A 117 6.03 -17.07 -8.42
CA GLU A 117 4.89 -17.42 -7.55
C GLU A 117 3.71 -16.45 -7.75
N VAL A 118 4.00 -15.16 -7.94
CA VAL A 118 2.95 -14.18 -8.29
C VAL A 118 2.32 -14.53 -9.64
N GLN A 119 3.12 -14.95 -10.66
CA GLN A 119 2.58 -15.36 -11.95
C GLN A 119 1.65 -16.58 -11.80
N ILE A 120 2.03 -17.58 -11.03
CA ILE A 120 1.20 -18.78 -10.78
C ILE A 120 -0.16 -18.37 -10.18
N ILE A 121 -0.20 -17.39 -9.28
CA ILE A 121 -1.46 -16.89 -8.73
C ILE A 121 -2.28 -16.14 -9.78
N LEU A 122 -1.64 -15.29 -10.59
CA LEU A 122 -2.32 -14.57 -11.67
C LEU A 122 -2.96 -15.53 -12.69
N ASP A 123 -2.26 -16.60 -13.06
CA ASP A 123 -2.77 -17.61 -13.96
C ASP A 123 -4.02 -18.31 -13.36
N LYS A 124 -3.99 -18.68 -12.08
CA LYS A 124 -5.15 -19.25 -11.36
C LYS A 124 -6.35 -18.30 -11.29
N ILE A 125 -6.12 -17.02 -11.04
CA ILE A 125 -7.18 -16.01 -11.04
C ILE A 125 -7.82 -15.94 -12.43
N GLN A 126 -7.01 -15.89 -13.48
CA GLN A 126 -7.47 -15.84 -14.86
C GLN A 126 -8.23 -17.13 -15.27
N GLU A 127 -7.71 -18.31 -14.92
CA GLU A 127 -8.36 -19.61 -15.16
C GLU A 127 -9.74 -19.72 -14.49
N SER A 128 -9.93 -19.02 -13.34
CA SER A 128 -11.22 -18.94 -12.66
C SER A 128 -12.20 -17.94 -13.32
N GLY A 129 -11.82 -17.31 -14.42
CA GLY A 129 -12.63 -16.31 -15.12
C GLY A 129 -12.66 -14.96 -14.42
N LYS A 130 -11.74 -14.71 -13.49
CA LYS A 130 -11.65 -13.46 -12.72
C LYS A 130 -10.45 -12.63 -13.18
N GLN A 131 -10.40 -11.38 -12.72
CA GLN A 131 -9.30 -10.46 -12.95
C GLN A 131 -8.67 -10.06 -11.61
N VAL A 132 -7.34 -9.95 -11.57
CA VAL A 132 -6.65 -9.41 -10.39
C VAL A 132 -7.03 -7.94 -10.18
N SER A 133 -7.29 -7.57 -8.94
CA SER A 133 -7.48 -6.18 -8.56
C SER A 133 -6.16 -5.53 -8.18
N VAL A 134 -5.47 -6.15 -7.24
CA VAL A 134 -4.34 -5.49 -6.59
C VAL A 134 -3.33 -6.49 -6.04
N PHE A 135 -2.06 -6.12 -6.12
CA PHE A 135 -1.00 -6.66 -5.28
C PHE A 135 -0.57 -5.58 -4.31
N ILE A 136 -0.75 -5.83 -3.02
CA ILE A 136 -0.28 -4.95 -1.94
C ILE A 136 0.92 -5.60 -1.25
N ALA A 137 2.00 -4.84 -1.09
CA ALA A 137 3.21 -5.32 -0.45
C ALA A 137 3.90 -4.22 0.37
N GLU A 138 4.42 -4.60 1.54
CA GLU A 138 5.42 -3.81 2.26
C GLU A 138 6.74 -3.89 1.48
N SER A 139 7.39 -2.76 1.21
CA SER A 139 8.69 -2.75 0.51
C SER A 139 9.82 -3.37 1.36
N LEU A 140 9.62 -3.42 2.68
CA LEU A 140 10.33 -4.22 3.66
C LEU A 140 9.30 -4.79 4.63
N MET A 141 9.25 -6.10 4.77
CA MET A 141 8.23 -6.77 5.58
C MET A 141 8.50 -6.62 7.08
N GLY A 142 7.75 -5.74 7.75
CA GLY A 142 7.92 -5.47 9.18
C GLY A 142 7.54 -6.66 10.05
N CYS A 143 6.28 -7.08 10.02
CA CYS A 143 5.78 -8.22 10.81
C CYS A 143 6.32 -9.56 10.35
N GLY A 144 6.75 -9.67 9.10
CA GLY A 144 7.44 -10.85 8.56
C GLY A 144 8.86 -11.09 9.09
N GLY A 145 9.38 -10.20 9.96
CA GLY A 145 10.68 -10.34 10.60
C GLY A 145 11.74 -9.35 10.11
N GLN A 146 11.37 -8.16 9.70
CA GLN A 146 12.24 -7.12 9.13
C GLN A 146 12.97 -7.61 7.88
N LEU A 147 12.23 -8.28 7.01
CA LEU A 147 12.77 -8.95 5.84
C LEU A 147 12.85 -8.00 4.65
N VAL A 148 14.06 -7.86 4.08
CA VAL A 148 14.26 -7.17 2.82
C VAL A 148 14.03 -8.14 1.68
N PRO A 149 13.06 -7.89 0.77
CA PRO A 149 12.85 -8.75 -0.38
C PRO A 149 14.07 -8.82 -1.29
N PRO A 150 14.37 -9.97 -1.92
CA PRO A 150 15.50 -10.09 -2.85
C PRO A 150 15.30 -9.17 -4.06
N GLN A 151 16.44 -8.68 -4.60
CA GLN A 151 16.44 -7.78 -5.75
C GLN A 151 15.68 -8.39 -6.95
N GLY A 152 14.90 -7.54 -7.62
CA GLY A 152 14.08 -7.93 -8.76
C GLY A 152 12.69 -8.46 -8.39
N PHE A 153 12.46 -8.95 -7.17
CA PHE A 153 11.19 -9.53 -6.76
C PHE A 153 10.00 -8.57 -6.98
N LEU A 154 10.01 -7.40 -6.33
CA LEU A 154 8.90 -6.46 -6.46
C LEU A 154 8.80 -5.90 -7.88
N LYS A 155 9.93 -5.65 -8.53
CA LYS A 155 9.95 -5.14 -9.91
C LYS A 155 9.24 -6.08 -10.88
N GLU A 156 9.62 -7.34 -10.90
CA GLU A 156 9.01 -8.33 -11.79
C GLU A 156 7.55 -8.63 -11.39
N SER A 157 7.26 -8.70 -10.09
CA SER A 157 5.90 -8.90 -9.59
C SER A 157 4.96 -7.78 -10.04
N PHE A 158 5.36 -6.52 -9.88
CA PHE A 158 4.56 -5.36 -10.30
C PHE A 158 4.32 -5.35 -11.81
N GLN A 159 5.35 -5.70 -12.61
CA GLN A 159 5.20 -5.82 -14.06
C GLN A 159 4.17 -6.89 -14.44
N LYS A 160 4.21 -8.06 -13.79
CA LYS A 160 3.27 -9.17 -14.04
C LYS A 160 1.84 -8.77 -13.66
N VAL A 161 1.63 -8.16 -12.49
CA VAL A 161 0.32 -7.71 -12.01
C VAL A 161 -0.28 -6.66 -12.93
N ARG A 162 0.49 -5.65 -13.35
CA ARG A 162 0.03 -4.63 -14.30
C ARG A 162 -0.32 -5.22 -15.66
N LYS A 163 0.48 -6.16 -16.15
CA LYS A 163 0.18 -6.87 -17.41
C LYS A 163 -1.14 -7.64 -17.33
N ALA A 164 -1.52 -8.11 -16.16
CA ALA A 164 -2.80 -8.77 -15.90
C ALA A 164 -3.95 -7.79 -15.58
N GLY A 165 -3.72 -6.47 -15.66
CA GLY A 165 -4.72 -5.44 -15.44
C GLY A 165 -4.94 -5.00 -13.99
N GLY A 166 -4.11 -5.47 -13.08
CA GLY A 166 -4.15 -5.10 -11.65
C GLY A 166 -3.30 -3.87 -11.33
N LEU A 167 -3.53 -3.30 -10.15
CA LEU A 167 -2.72 -2.22 -9.58
C LEU A 167 -1.75 -2.75 -8.50
N CYS A 168 -0.70 -1.97 -8.25
CA CYS A 168 0.32 -2.29 -7.26
C CYS A 168 0.36 -1.22 -6.16
N ILE A 169 0.13 -1.63 -4.90
CA ILE A 169 0.20 -0.76 -3.74
C ILE A 169 1.52 -1.02 -3.01
N ALA A 170 2.30 0.04 -2.80
CA ALA A 170 3.41 0.02 -1.85
C ALA A 170 2.91 0.48 -0.48
N ASP A 171 2.92 -0.43 0.49
CA ASP A 171 2.63 -0.11 1.88
C ASP A 171 3.89 0.43 2.57
N GLU A 172 3.99 1.75 2.61
CA GLU A 172 5.09 2.50 3.23
C GLU A 172 4.79 2.92 4.68
N VAL A 173 3.70 2.42 5.26
CA VAL A 173 3.25 2.79 6.61
C VAL A 173 4.31 2.56 7.68
N GLN A 174 5.18 1.55 7.50
CA GLN A 174 6.25 1.22 8.45
C GLN A 174 7.59 1.85 8.08
N ILE A 175 7.91 2.00 6.81
CA ILE A 175 9.28 2.16 6.32
C ILE A 175 9.54 3.43 5.50
N GLY A 176 8.52 4.17 5.13
CA GLY A 176 8.68 5.46 4.46
C GLY A 176 9.37 6.51 5.32
N PHE A 177 9.56 7.70 4.77
CA PHE A 177 10.15 8.87 5.44
C PHE A 177 11.61 8.65 5.86
N GLY A 178 12.44 8.10 4.98
CA GLY A 178 13.88 7.96 5.19
C GLY A 178 14.31 6.84 6.13
N ARG A 179 13.39 5.96 6.59
CA ARG A 179 13.75 4.83 7.47
C ARG A 179 14.66 3.80 6.80
N MET A 180 14.74 3.81 5.47
CA MET A 180 15.64 2.95 4.70
C MET A 180 17.05 3.53 4.51
N GLY A 181 17.37 4.65 5.15
CA GLY A 181 18.67 5.30 5.08
C GLY A 181 18.85 6.13 3.81
N ASP A 182 19.37 5.54 2.75
CA ASP A 182 19.71 6.25 1.51
C ASP A 182 18.49 6.60 0.63
N HIS A 183 17.31 6.11 0.99
CA HIS A 183 16.07 6.33 0.24
C HIS A 183 14.98 6.93 1.11
N PHE A 184 14.18 7.83 0.55
CA PHE A 184 13.04 8.42 1.26
C PHE A 184 11.88 7.44 1.37
N TRP A 185 11.62 6.68 0.30
CA TRP A 185 10.61 5.62 0.24
C TRP A 185 11.26 4.25 0.12
N GLY A 186 10.69 3.25 0.80
CA GLY A 186 11.20 1.89 0.76
C GLY A 186 11.15 1.26 -0.63
N PHE A 187 10.13 1.56 -1.45
CA PHE A 187 10.00 1.04 -2.81
C PHE A 187 11.15 1.46 -3.74
N GLU A 188 11.82 2.59 -3.45
CA GLU A 188 12.98 3.05 -4.22
C GLU A 188 14.14 2.06 -4.15
N THR A 189 14.28 1.35 -3.02
CA THR A 189 15.34 0.32 -2.84
C THR A 189 15.22 -0.82 -3.84
N GLN A 190 14.03 -1.06 -4.39
CA GLN A 190 13.74 -2.09 -5.38
C GLN A 190 13.70 -1.55 -6.82
N GLY A 191 13.93 -0.23 -6.99
CA GLY A 191 13.89 0.42 -8.31
C GLY A 191 12.52 0.32 -8.99
N ILE A 192 11.45 0.42 -8.21
CA ILE A 192 10.07 0.35 -8.68
C ILE A 192 9.33 1.67 -8.47
N ILE A 193 8.26 1.85 -9.24
CA ILE A 193 7.26 2.90 -9.04
C ILE A 193 5.92 2.19 -8.87
N PRO A 194 5.27 2.26 -7.69
CA PRO A 194 3.94 1.68 -7.47
C PRO A 194 2.85 2.47 -8.21
N ASP A 195 1.59 2.04 -8.13
CA ASP A 195 0.44 2.77 -8.63
C ASP A 195 -0.21 3.60 -7.52
N ILE A 196 -0.13 3.08 -6.29
CA ILE A 196 -0.64 3.73 -5.07
C ILE A 196 0.41 3.56 -3.97
N VAL A 197 0.64 4.59 -3.20
CA VAL A 197 1.49 4.57 -1.99
C VAL A 197 0.65 4.89 -0.78
N THR A 198 0.74 4.06 0.25
CA THR A 198 0.14 4.33 1.56
C THR A 198 1.21 4.65 2.58
N MET A 199 0.94 5.57 3.48
CA MET A 199 1.91 6.02 4.48
C MET A 199 1.23 6.31 5.82
N GLY A 200 2.02 6.29 6.89
CA GLY A 200 1.55 6.52 8.25
C GLY A 200 2.71 6.57 9.23
N LYS A 201 2.54 6.05 10.42
CA LYS A 201 3.54 5.97 11.53
C LYS A 201 4.61 7.07 11.55
N PRO A 202 5.74 6.97 10.74
CA PRO A 202 6.76 8.01 10.74
C PRO A 202 6.26 9.36 10.26
N MET A 203 5.25 9.41 9.40
CA MET A 203 4.66 10.63 8.87
C MET A 203 4.23 11.62 9.97
N GLY A 204 3.60 11.11 11.02
CA GLY A 204 3.16 11.92 12.16
C GLY A 204 4.08 11.85 13.38
N ASN A 205 5.12 10.99 13.34
CA ASN A 205 6.05 10.75 14.46
C ASN A 205 5.38 10.60 15.82
N GLY A 206 4.27 9.83 15.87
CA GLY A 206 3.45 9.59 17.05
C GLY A 206 2.09 10.30 17.02
N HIS A 207 1.91 11.30 16.17
CA HIS A 207 0.61 11.92 15.93
C HIS A 207 -0.20 11.07 14.92
N PRO A 208 -1.53 10.91 15.10
CA PRO A 208 -2.40 10.23 14.15
C PRO A 208 -2.47 10.97 12.80
N LEU A 209 -1.66 10.52 11.84
CA LEU A 209 -1.55 11.11 10.52
C LEU A 209 -1.11 10.05 9.51
N SER A 210 -1.81 9.98 8.42
CA SER A 210 -1.55 9.04 7.32
C SER A 210 -2.09 9.59 6.00
N ALA A 211 -1.66 9.02 4.90
CA ALA A 211 -2.12 9.43 3.58
C ALA A 211 -2.05 8.29 2.56
N VAL A 212 -2.79 8.48 1.48
CA VAL A 212 -2.69 7.72 0.24
C VAL A 212 -2.29 8.68 -0.86
N VAL A 213 -1.26 8.34 -1.63
CA VAL A 213 -0.86 9.13 -2.79
C VAL A 213 -0.93 8.27 -4.04
N THR A 214 -1.48 8.83 -5.12
CA THR A 214 -1.65 8.14 -6.40
C THR A 214 -1.64 9.13 -7.57
N SER A 215 -1.74 8.59 -8.78
CA SER A 215 -1.84 9.41 -9.99
C SER A 215 -3.23 10.05 -10.14
N LYS A 216 -3.27 11.15 -10.88
CA LYS A 216 -4.51 11.83 -11.22
C LYS A 216 -5.49 10.89 -11.97
N ALA A 217 -5.00 10.06 -12.88
CA ALA A 217 -5.83 9.13 -13.63
C ALA A 217 -6.56 8.12 -12.72
N ILE A 218 -5.86 7.55 -11.74
CA ILE A 218 -6.47 6.60 -10.79
C ILE A 218 -7.44 7.31 -9.85
N ALA A 219 -7.10 8.53 -9.40
CA ALA A 219 -7.96 9.31 -8.53
C ALA A 219 -9.25 9.79 -9.22
N GLU A 220 -9.17 10.15 -10.51
CA GLU A 220 -10.34 10.56 -11.31
C GLU A 220 -11.33 9.41 -11.52
N GLU A 221 -10.85 8.19 -11.77
CA GLU A 221 -11.73 7.01 -11.84
C GLU A 221 -12.44 6.74 -10.50
N PHE A 222 -11.79 7.02 -9.37
CA PHE A 222 -12.41 6.88 -8.04
C PHE A 222 -13.47 7.96 -7.76
N ASN A 223 -13.50 9.05 -8.50
CA ASN A 223 -14.52 10.11 -8.40
C ASN A 223 -15.85 9.68 -9.06
N ASN A 224 -16.50 8.71 -8.46
CA ASN A 224 -17.68 8.01 -8.96
C ASN A 224 -19.04 8.63 -8.49
N GLY A 225 -19.01 9.84 -7.91
CA GLY A 225 -20.18 10.51 -7.35
C GLY A 225 -20.44 10.20 -5.88
N MET A 226 -19.80 9.20 -5.29
CA MET A 226 -19.75 8.99 -3.85
C MET A 226 -18.55 9.75 -3.29
N GLU A 227 -18.82 10.86 -2.60
CA GLU A 227 -17.76 11.72 -2.08
C GLU A 227 -16.85 10.95 -1.11
N TYR A 228 -15.54 11.21 -1.18
CA TYR A 228 -14.61 10.86 -0.12
C TYR A 228 -14.60 11.96 0.92
N PHE A 229 -14.98 11.62 2.15
CA PHE A 229 -14.91 12.53 3.29
C PHE A 229 -14.30 11.82 4.50
N ASN A 230 -13.35 12.51 5.14
CA ASN A 230 -12.76 12.07 6.41
C ASN A 230 -12.74 13.29 7.35
N SER A 231 -13.46 13.21 8.49
CA SER A 231 -13.64 14.34 9.41
C SER A 231 -12.34 14.93 9.94
N PHE A 232 -11.31 14.10 10.13
CA PHE A 232 -10.04 14.49 10.74
C PHE A 232 -8.83 14.31 9.83
N GLY A 233 -8.96 13.54 8.76
CA GLY A 233 -7.89 13.34 7.79
C GLY A 233 -7.51 14.65 7.12
N GLY A 234 -6.26 15.09 7.29
CA GLY A 234 -5.78 16.36 6.73
C GLY A 234 -6.24 17.61 7.46
N ASN A 235 -6.69 17.50 8.73
CA ASN A 235 -7.01 18.69 9.51
C ASN A 235 -5.76 19.57 9.75
N PRO A 236 -5.93 20.88 9.96
CA PRO A 236 -4.80 21.82 10.06
C PRO A 236 -3.77 21.45 11.11
N VAL A 237 -4.20 20.91 12.27
CA VAL A 237 -3.27 20.52 13.34
C VAL A 237 -2.41 19.34 12.91
N SER A 238 -3.03 18.29 12.34
CA SER A 238 -2.30 17.12 11.86
C SER A 238 -1.36 17.48 10.70
N CYS A 239 -1.79 18.32 9.77
CA CYS A 239 -0.93 18.79 8.67
C CYS A 239 0.25 19.60 9.17
N ALA A 240 0.04 20.48 10.15
CA ALA A 240 1.12 21.26 10.77
C ALA A 240 2.13 20.39 11.56
N VAL A 241 1.70 19.23 12.06
CA VAL A 241 2.60 18.26 12.71
C VAL A 241 3.41 17.49 11.68
N GLY A 242 2.82 17.18 10.53
CA GLY A 242 3.48 16.42 9.46
C GLY A 242 4.48 17.25 8.66
N HIS A 243 4.24 18.55 8.56
CA HIS A 243 5.08 19.56 7.91
C HIS A 243 6.41 19.76 8.67
#